data_1218648ebcaf43db13dee82ae8d29992
#
_entry.id   1218648ebcaf43db13dee82ae8d29992
#
_cell.length_a   1.000
_cell.length_b   1.000
_cell.length_c   1.000
_cell.angle_alpha   90.00
_cell.angle_beta   90.00
_cell.angle_gamma   90.00
#
_symmetry.space_group_name_H-M   'P 1'
#
loop_
_entity.id
_entity.type
_entity.pdbx_description
1 polymer ?
#
loop_
_entity_poly.entity_id
_entity_poly.type
_entity_poly.pdbx_seq_one_letter_code
_entity_poly.pdbx_strand_id
1 'polypeptide(L)'
;MDTMKTKFLYCAIAIMVLAMVISCGNQYGGKWIAKIDDETITDNELNAYYYAQMKSIYNLPKEEIDKLAQDPAQLERNPILNKNIFLEQMIQQRLVYKKAIDDGILKNEELQTLLDISKEGLVVQYYIREKFKNDISIAPQEVEMIYNQQRARFKGVPIDQAEMYIKQQLFQQKLNMKIKELVDTLRDEKKIEKNMDLLRKELNTQSPVQQAPQQEHVPQPQQQMQNPPAK
;
A
#
# COMPACT_ATOMS: atom_id res chain seq x y z
N MET A 1 47.31 -29.26 -33.27
CA MET A 1 47.58 -27.95 -32.59
C MET A 1 46.28 -27.15 -32.33
N ASP A 2 45.14 -27.56 -32.88
CA ASP A 2 43.84 -26.81 -32.79
C ASP A 2 42.93 -27.17 -31.60
N THR A 3 43.02 -28.38 -31.08
CA THR A 3 42.20 -28.83 -29.96
C THR A 3 42.52 -28.16 -28.61
N MET A 4 43.76 -27.66 -28.47
CA MET A 4 44.20 -26.99 -27.24
C MET A 4 43.75 -25.52 -27.23
N LYS A 5 43.70 -24.84 -28.39
CA LYS A 5 43.22 -23.47 -28.54
C LYS A 5 41.68 -23.37 -28.33
N THR A 6 40.94 -24.37 -28.82
CA THR A 6 39.48 -24.44 -28.60
C THR A 6 39.12 -24.69 -27.12
N LYS A 7 39.86 -25.56 -26.42
CA LYS A 7 39.64 -25.77 -24.96
C LYS A 7 39.95 -24.52 -24.13
N PHE A 8 41.01 -23.77 -24.49
CA PHE A 8 41.31 -22.48 -23.84
C PHE A 8 40.25 -21.42 -24.10
N LEU A 9 39.66 -21.39 -25.28
CA LEU A 9 38.58 -20.47 -25.63
C LEU A 9 37.30 -20.78 -24.84
N TYR A 10 36.94 -22.07 -24.68
CA TYR A 10 35.80 -22.47 -23.89
C TYR A 10 35.97 -22.21 -22.38
N CYS A 11 37.18 -22.40 -21.82
CA CYS A 11 37.48 -22.00 -20.44
C CYS A 11 37.42 -20.49 -20.25
N ALA A 12 37.92 -19.69 -21.19
CA ALA A 12 37.84 -18.22 -21.09
C ALA A 12 36.41 -17.71 -21.19
N ILE A 13 35.58 -18.29 -22.05
CA ILE A 13 34.15 -17.98 -22.16
C ILE A 13 33.38 -18.42 -20.89
N ALA A 14 33.67 -19.59 -20.33
CA ALA A 14 33.05 -20.07 -19.08
C ALA A 14 33.40 -19.17 -17.88
N ILE A 15 34.64 -18.67 -17.80
CA ILE A 15 35.08 -17.72 -16.76
C ILE A 15 34.40 -16.35 -16.95
N MET A 16 34.24 -15.90 -18.22
CA MET A 16 33.58 -14.62 -18.52
C MET A 16 32.05 -14.68 -18.21
N VAL A 17 31.39 -15.81 -18.44
CA VAL A 17 29.98 -16.02 -18.09
C VAL A 17 29.81 -16.13 -16.57
N LEU A 18 30.75 -16.75 -15.86
CA LEU A 18 30.72 -16.83 -14.40
C LEU A 18 30.93 -15.46 -13.73
N ALA A 19 31.71 -14.57 -14.34
CA ALA A 19 31.90 -13.19 -13.85
C ALA A 19 30.67 -12.29 -14.00
N MET A 20 29.74 -12.61 -14.91
CA MET A 20 28.49 -11.85 -15.07
C MET A 20 27.41 -12.20 -14.03
N VAL A 21 27.55 -13.32 -13.33
CA VAL A 21 26.55 -13.76 -12.33
C VAL A 21 26.83 -13.16 -10.94
N ILE A 22 28.02 -12.57 -10.71
CA ILE A 22 28.42 -12.01 -9.41
C ILE A 22 28.07 -10.50 -9.29
N SER A 23 27.53 -9.89 -10.34
CA SER A 23 27.09 -8.47 -10.28
C SER A 23 25.60 -8.36 -9.89
N CYS A 24 25.18 -9.05 -8.82
CA CYS A 24 24.09 -8.55 -7.99
C CYS A 24 24.61 -7.36 -7.17
N GLY A 25 25.18 -6.38 -7.88
CA GLY A 25 25.60 -5.13 -7.28
C GLY A 25 24.36 -4.44 -6.74
N ASN A 26 24.43 -4.01 -5.48
CA ASN A 26 23.41 -3.20 -4.85
C ASN A 26 23.05 -2.04 -5.80
N GLN A 27 21.83 -2.10 -6.37
CA GLN A 27 21.35 -1.13 -7.36
C GLN A 27 21.39 0.33 -6.85
N TYR A 28 21.51 0.52 -5.54
CA TYR A 28 21.53 1.83 -4.90
C TYR A 28 22.94 2.44 -4.81
N GLY A 29 24.02 1.65 -4.98
CA GLY A 29 25.37 2.13 -4.72
C GLY A 29 25.58 2.62 -3.29
N GLY A 30 26.62 3.43 -3.04
CA GLY A 30 26.87 4.05 -1.72
C GLY A 30 27.88 3.28 -0.86
N LYS A 31 28.04 3.72 0.40
CA LYS A 31 28.91 3.09 1.39
C LYS A 31 28.12 2.08 2.22
N TRP A 32 28.74 0.95 2.53
CA TRP A 32 28.10 -0.03 3.38
C TRP A 32 27.90 0.51 4.82
N ILE A 33 26.75 0.24 5.42
CA ILE A 33 26.41 0.57 6.81
C ILE A 33 26.08 -0.66 7.63
N ALA A 34 25.61 -1.74 7.00
CA ALA A 34 25.42 -3.05 7.61
C ALA A 34 25.78 -4.15 6.63
N LYS A 35 26.19 -5.32 7.15
CA LYS A 35 26.47 -6.53 6.39
C LYS A 35 25.71 -7.70 6.99
N ILE A 36 25.12 -8.49 6.12
CA ILE A 36 24.40 -9.73 6.45
C ILE A 36 25.00 -10.80 5.55
N ASP A 37 25.92 -11.60 6.07
CA ASP A 37 26.76 -12.51 5.28
C ASP A 37 27.44 -11.78 4.11
N ASP A 38 27.12 -12.16 2.87
CA ASP A 38 27.66 -11.58 1.65
C ASP A 38 26.86 -10.35 1.14
N GLU A 39 25.72 -10.07 1.72
CA GLU A 39 24.89 -8.93 1.37
C GLU A 39 25.25 -7.68 2.17
N THR A 40 25.20 -6.52 1.50
CA THR A 40 25.46 -5.23 2.15
C THR A 40 24.24 -4.33 2.05
N ILE A 41 23.89 -3.68 3.16
CA ILE A 41 22.98 -2.55 3.16
C ILE A 41 23.83 -1.29 3.09
N THR A 42 23.57 -0.44 2.11
CA THR A 42 24.29 0.82 1.93
C THR A 42 23.50 2.00 2.48
N ASP A 43 24.20 3.13 2.69
CA ASP A 43 23.59 4.40 3.09
C ASP A 43 22.55 4.89 2.08
N ASN A 44 22.82 4.72 0.79
CA ASN A 44 21.86 5.05 -0.27
C ASN A 44 20.64 4.13 -0.24
N GLU A 45 20.82 2.84 -0.02
CA GLU A 45 19.71 1.90 0.12
C GLU A 45 18.85 2.22 1.34
N LEU A 46 19.47 2.42 2.51
CA LEU A 46 18.75 2.83 3.71
C LEU A 46 17.94 4.10 3.45
N ASN A 47 18.53 5.12 2.85
CA ASN A 47 17.84 6.37 2.57
C ASN A 47 16.69 6.17 1.58
N ALA A 48 16.89 5.39 0.51
CA ALA A 48 15.85 5.10 -0.46
C ALA A 48 14.63 4.41 0.18
N TYR A 49 14.87 3.36 0.96
CA TYR A 49 13.81 2.64 1.66
C TYR A 49 13.13 3.51 2.72
N TYR A 50 13.91 4.20 3.55
CA TYR A 50 13.41 5.09 4.58
C TYR A 50 12.47 6.16 4.02
N TYR A 51 12.93 6.95 3.03
CA TYR A 51 12.10 8.02 2.48
C TYR A 51 10.91 7.49 1.66
N ALA A 52 11.05 6.36 0.96
CA ALA A 52 9.92 5.74 0.27
C ALA A 52 8.83 5.32 1.26
N GLN A 53 9.20 4.69 2.37
CA GLN A 53 8.25 4.26 3.39
C GLN A 53 7.66 5.45 4.15
N MET A 54 8.47 6.41 4.59
CA MET A 54 7.98 7.60 5.29
C MET A 54 7.05 8.43 4.40
N LYS A 55 7.38 8.60 3.12
CA LYS A 55 6.51 9.27 2.17
C LYS A 55 5.19 8.53 1.97
N SER A 56 5.19 7.21 1.99
CA SER A 56 3.97 6.42 1.91
C SER A 56 3.06 6.58 3.13
N ILE A 57 3.65 6.69 4.33
CA ILE A 57 2.93 6.82 5.60
C ILE A 57 2.40 8.24 5.81
N TYR A 58 3.28 9.24 5.65
CA TYR A 58 2.99 10.63 6.03
C TYR A 58 2.52 11.50 4.86
N ASN A 59 2.77 11.07 3.61
CA ASN A 59 2.54 11.85 2.39
C ASN A 59 3.22 13.23 2.42
N LEU A 60 4.42 13.30 3.02
CA LEU A 60 5.21 14.52 3.17
C LEU A 60 6.46 14.50 2.29
N PRO A 61 6.97 15.65 1.86
CA PRO A 61 8.27 15.76 1.22
C PRO A 61 9.40 15.42 2.19
N LYS A 62 10.60 15.14 1.64
CA LYS A 62 11.77 14.71 2.41
C LYS A 62 12.12 15.68 3.53
N GLU A 63 12.08 16.98 3.26
CA GLU A 63 12.45 18.05 4.18
C GLU A 63 11.54 18.07 5.43
N GLU A 64 10.26 17.78 5.24
CA GLU A 64 9.30 17.70 6.36
C GLU A 64 9.47 16.39 7.16
N ILE A 65 9.80 15.28 6.49
CA ILE A 65 10.14 14.01 7.15
C ILE A 65 11.39 14.21 8.02
N ASP A 66 12.42 14.90 7.51
CA ASP A 66 13.64 15.18 8.25
C ASP A 66 13.37 16.07 9.49
N LYS A 67 12.42 17.01 9.42
CA LYS A 67 11.97 17.79 10.59
C LYS A 67 11.26 16.91 11.62
N LEU A 68 10.35 16.03 11.20
CA LEU A 68 9.69 15.08 12.09
C LEU A 68 10.70 14.17 12.79
N ALA A 69 11.73 13.73 12.08
CA ALA A 69 12.79 12.88 12.63
C ALA A 69 13.75 13.59 13.62
N GLN A 70 13.68 14.92 13.72
CA GLN A 70 14.43 15.73 14.67
C GLN A 70 13.60 16.10 15.91
N ASP A 71 12.29 15.92 15.89
CA ASP A 71 11.39 16.24 17.00
C ASP A 71 11.33 15.06 18.00
N PRO A 72 11.79 15.23 19.26
CA PRO A 72 11.77 14.17 20.25
C PRO A 72 10.38 13.62 20.55
N ALA A 73 9.35 14.48 20.54
CA ALA A 73 7.97 14.05 20.78
C ALA A 73 7.43 13.19 19.64
N GLN A 74 7.86 13.44 18.40
CA GLN A 74 7.52 12.60 17.25
C GLN A 74 8.29 11.28 17.28
N LEU A 75 9.55 11.30 17.65
CA LEU A 75 10.36 10.07 17.80
C LEU A 75 9.83 9.16 18.91
N GLU A 76 9.34 9.71 20.01
CA GLU A 76 8.70 8.93 21.08
C GLU A 76 7.42 8.25 20.60
N ARG A 77 6.58 8.96 19.84
CA ARG A 77 5.31 8.43 19.29
C ARG A 77 5.52 7.45 18.14
N ASN A 78 6.53 7.72 17.32
CA ASN A 78 6.82 6.97 16.09
C ASN A 78 8.31 6.66 15.97
N PRO A 79 8.82 5.68 16.73
CA PRO A 79 10.26 5.36 16.78
C PRO A 79 10.86 5.04 15.40
N ILE A 80 10.05 4.60 14.43
CA ILE A 80 10.50 4.29 13.06
C ILE A 80 11.06 5.52 12.32
N LEU A 81 10.76 6.73 12.78
CA LEU A 81 11.37 7.97 12.28
C LEU A 81 12.87 8.04 12.57
N ASN A 82 13.36 7.27 13.56
CA ASN A 82 14.79 7.14 13.83
C ASN A 82 15.43 6.18 12.82
N LYS A 83 16.36 6.66 12.01
CA LYS A 83 17.02 5.84 10.96
C LYS A 83 17.79 4.64 11.51
N ASN A 84 18.28 4.69 12.77
CA ASN A 84 18.93 3.52 13.37
C ASN A 84 17.90 2.42 13.67
N ILE A 85 16.75 2.78 14.21
CA ILE A 85 15.64 1.83 14.44
C ILE A 85 15.13 1.28 13.10
N PHE A 86 15.02 2.15 12.10
CA PHE A 86 14.64 1.73 10.75
C PHE A 86 15.65 0.74 10.16
N LEU A 87 16.94 0.99 10.31
CA LEU A 87 18.00 0.06 9.86
C LEU A 87 17.89 -1.30 10.55
N GLU A 88 17.69 -1.33 11.87
CA GLU A 88 17.49 -2.59 12.60
C GLU A 88 16.26 -3.36 12.09
N GLN A 89 15.16 -2.68 11.77
CA GLN A 89 13.99 -3.31 11.15
C GLN A 89 14.30 -3.83 9.75
N MET A 90 15.05 -3.09 8.92
CA MET A 90 15.50 -3.57 7.62
C MET A 90 16.34 -4.84 7.74
N ILE A 91 17.26 -4.89 8.71
CA ILE A 91 18.10 -6.07 8.96
C ILE A 91 17.22 -7.26 9.34
N GLN A 92 16.32 -7.11 10.31
CA GLN A 92 15.40 -8.16 10.74
C GLN A 92 14.54 -8.67 9.57
N GLN A 93 13.97 -7.75 8.80
CA GLN A 93 13.18 -8.11 7.63
C GLN A 93 14.01 -8.86 6.58
N ARG A 94 15.24 -8.44 6.33
CA ARG A 94 16.14 -9.08 5.37
C ARG A 94 16.50 -10.52 5.81
N LEU A 95 16.78 -10.73 7.10
CA LEU A 95 17.07 -12.05 7.65
C LEU A 95 15.90 -13.00 7.46
N VAL A 96 14.67 -12.56 7.82
CA VAL A 96 13.46 -13.39 7.65
C VAL A 96 13.16 -13.63 6.18
N TYR A 97 13.30 -12.62 5.33
CA TYR A 97 13.10 -12.73 3.89
C TYR A 97 14.07 -13.76 3.29
N LYS A 98 15.36 -13.66 3.61
CA LYS A 98 16.39 -14.62 3.14
C LYS A 98 16.02 -16.06 3.53
N LYS A 99 15.68 -16.27 4.81
CA LYS A 99 15.25 -17.59 5.30
C LYS A 99 14.02 -18.11 4.53
N ALA A 100 13.03 -17.27 4.29
CA ALA A 100 11.82 -17.62 3.54
C ALA A 100 12.14 -18.01 2.08
N ILE A 101 13.08 -17.29 1.43
CA ILE A 101 13.55 -17.65 0.09
C ILE A 101 14.25 -18.99 0.09
N ASP A 102 15.16 -19.25 1.05
CA ASP A 102 15.88 -20.52 1.19
C ASP A 102 14.92 -21.68 1.43
N ASP A 103 13.84 -21.46 2.17
CA ASP A 103 12.76 -22.44 2.39
C ASP A 103 11.85 -22.63 1.17
N GLY A 104 12.07 -21.86 0.09
CA GLY A 104 11.37 -22.01 -1.18
C GLY A 104 9.96 -21.42 -1.21
N ILE A 105 9.65 -20.46 -0.31
CA ILE A 105 8.31 -19.84 -0.21
C ILE A 105 7.82 -19.24 -1.54
N LEU A 106 8.73 -18.78 -2.40
CA LEU A 106 8.38 -18.22 -3.73
C LEU A 106 7.78 -19.27 -4.68
N LYS A 107 7.81 -20.56 -4.35
CA LYS A 107 7.12 -21.61 -5.13
C LYS A 107 5.64 -21.75 -4.77
N ASN A 108 5.20 -21.07 -3.72
CA ASN A 108 3.80 -21.08 -3.29
C ASN A 108 2.93 -20.26 -4.26
N GLU A 109 1.94 -20.90 -4.89
CA GLU A 109 1.07 -20.28 -5.92
C GLU A 109 0.21 -19.14 -5.34
N GLU A 110 -0.27 -19.29 -4.11
CA GLU A 110 -1.04 -18.24 -3.42
C GLU A 110 -0.18 -16.99 -3.21
N LEU A 111 1.09 -17.17 -2.75
CA LEU A 111 2.02 -16.08 -2.59
C LEU A 111 2.32 -15.39 -3.93
N GLN A 112 2.53 -16.14 -5.01
CA GLN A 112 2.74 -15.56 -6.34
C GLN A 112 1.53 -14.71 -6.78
N THR A 113 0.32 -15.23 -6.59
CA THR A 113 -0.91 -14.48 -6.88
C THR A 113 -0.99 -13.19 -6.04
N LEU A 114 -0.68 -13.25 -4.75
CA LEU A 114 -0.66 -12.09 -3.87
C LEU A 114 0.40 -11.06 -4.27
N LEU A 115 1.57 -11.51 -4.72
CA LEU A 115 2.63 -10.64 -5.23
C LEU A 115 2.18 -9.90 -6.50
N ASP A 116 1.53 -10.61 -7.45
CA ASP A 116 1.02 -10.00 -8.68
C ASP A 116 -0.07 -8.95 -8.37
N ILE A 117 -1.04 -9.28 -7.53
CA ILE A 117 -2.08 -8.34 -7.07
C ILE A 117 -1.46 -7.11 -6.39
N SER A 118 -0.48 -7.34 -5.50
CA SER A 118 0.18 -6.26 -4.75
C SER A 118 0.99 -5.35 -5.67
N LYS A 119 1.70 -5.93 -6.64
CA LYS A 119 2.47 -5.20 -7.66
C LYS A 119 1.55 -4.33 -8.52
N GLU A 120 0.45 -4.90 -9.03
CA GLU A 120 -0.53 -4.16 -9.82
C GLU A 120 -1.14 -3.00 -9.01
N GLY A 121 -1.61 -3.28 -7.79
CA GLY A 121 -2.18 -2.28 -6.89
C GLY A 121 -1.21 -1.14 -6.59
N LEU A 122 0.07 -1.46 -6.30
CA LEU A 122 1.10 -0.46 -6.03
C LEU A 122 1.39 0.41 -7.26
N VAL A 123 1.49 -0.19 -8.46
CA VAL A 123 1.72 0.55 -9.71
C VAL A 123 0.56 1.49 -10.00
N VAL A 124 -0.68 1.02 -9.87
CA VAL A 124 -1.90 1.84 -10.07
C VAL A 124 -1.93 2.99 -9.06
N GLN A 125 -1.72 2.71 -7.78
CA GLN A 125 -1.71 3.75 -6.73
C GLN A 125 -0.62 4.80 -6.98
N TYR A 126 0.58 4.37 -7.33
CA TYR A 126 1.69 5.26 -7.62
C TYR A 126 1.40 6.13 -8.85
N TYR A 127 0.90 5.52 -9.94
CA TYR A 127 0.54 6.22 -11.17
C TYR A 127 -0.54 7.29 -10.93
N ILE A 128 -1.62 6.95 -10.23
CA ILE A 128 -2.70 7.88 -9.90
C ILE A 128 -2.17 9.06 -9.10
N ARG A 129 -1.35 8.80 -8.08
CA ARG A 129 -0.75 9.86 -7.26
C ARG A 129 0.12 10.80 -8.10
N GLU A 130 1.04 10.26 -8.92
CA GLU A 130 1.93 11.09 -9.74
C GLU A 130 1.17 11.85 -10.83
N LYS A 131 0.16 11.22 -11.44
CA LYS A 131 -0.66 11.85 -12.48
C LYS A 131 -1.47 13.02 -11.95
N PHE A 132 -2.07 12.89 -10.78
CA PHE A 132 -3.02 13.89 -10.25
C PHE A 132 -2.48 14.76 -9.12
N LYS A 133 -1.22 14.63 -8.75
CA LYS A 133 -0.62 15.39 -7.63
C LYS A 133 -0.76 16.91 -7.75
N ASN A 134 -0.78 17.44 -8.99
CA ASN A 134 -0.89 18.86 -9.26
C ASN A 134 -2.27 19.28 -9.78
N ASP A 135 -3.16 18.32 -10.08
CA ASP A 135 -4.46 18.59 -10.70
C ASP A 135 -5.57 18.82 -9.68
N ILE A 136 -5.29 18.49 -8.41
CA ILE A 136 -6.28 18.62 -7.34
C ILE A 136 -5.90 19.79 -6.44
N SER A 137 -6.65 20.88 -6.59
CA SER A 137 -6.59 22.03 -5.70
C SER A 137 -7.87 22.12 -4.88
N ILE A 138 -7.76 22.57 -3.64
CA ILE A 138 -8.88 22.80 -2.75
C ILE A 138 -8.86 24.28 -2.37
N ALA A 139 -9.87 25.01 -2.83
CA ALA A 139 -9.99 26.41 -2.51
C ALA A 139 -10.42 26.59 -1.04
N PRO A 140 -9.88 27.61 -0.32
CA PRO A 140 -10.32 27.90 1.05
C PRO A 140 -11.84 28.08 1.18
N GLN A 141 -12.48 28.68 0.17
CA GLN A 141 -13.92 28.90 0.12
C GLN A 141 -14.74 27.59 0.10
N GLU A 142 -14.21 26.55 -0.56
CA GLU A 142 -14.86 25.22 -0.55
C GLU A 142 -14.84 24.63 0.86
N VAL A 143 -13.74 24.77 1.58
CA VAL A 143 -13.60 24.31 2.95
C VAL A 143 -14.55 25.02 3.88
N GLU A 144 -14.59 26.36 3.79
CA GLU A 144 -15.48 27.21 4.58
C GLU A 144 -16.96 26.89 4.32
N MET A 145 -17.34 26.70 3.06
CA MET A 145 -18.71 26.33 2.68
C MET A 145 -19.12 24.99 3.33
N ILE A 146 -18.28 23.95 3.23
CA ILE A 146 -18.56 22.65 3.83
C ILE A 146 -18.59 22.74 5.35
N TYR A 147 -17.67 23.48 5.97
CA TYR A 147 -17.66 23.70 7.40
C TYR A 147 -18.98 24.34 7.88
N ASN A 148 -19.44 25.39 7.19
CA ASN A 148 -20.68 26.06 7.54
C ASN A 148 -21.92 25.18 7.34
N GLN A 149 -21.95 24.36 6.28
CA GLN A 149 -23.04 23.40 6.04
C GLN A 149 -23.08 22.27 7.10
N GLN A 150 -21.91 21.86 7.60
CA GLN A 150 -21.78 20.75 8.54
C GLN A 150 -21.43 21.20 9.96
N ARG A 151 -21.68 22.47 10.32
CA ARG A 151 -21.27 23.06 11.60
C ARG A 151 -21.72 22.26 12.83
N ALA A 152 -22.90 21.66 12.76
CA ALA A 152 -23.41 20.82 13.85
C ALA A 152 -22.57 19.57 14.10
N ARG A 153 -21.97 19.00 13.02
CA ARG A 153 -21.09 17.84 13.10
C ARG A 153 -19.73 18.15 13.74
N PHE A 154 -19.27 19.39 13.63
CA PHE A 154 -17.99 19.84 14.17
C PHE A 154 -18.12 20.58 15.51
N LYS A 155 -19.28 20.46 16.18
CA LYS A 155 -19.48 21.08 17.49
C LYS A 155 -18.47 20.51 18.52
N GLY A 156 -17.63 21.40 19.08
CA GLY A 156 -16.59 21.01 20.05
C GLY A 156 -15.27 20.54 19.41
N VAL A 157 -15.17 20.51 18.08
CA VAL A 157 -13.91 20.21 17.36
C VAL A 157 -13.19 21.52 17.08
N PRO A 158 -11.87 21.65 17.35
CA PRO A 158 -11.08 22.80 16.94
C PRO A 158 -11.20 23.04 15.44
N ILE A 159 -11.28 24.32 15.05
CA ILE A 159 -11.55 24.71 13.66
C ILE A 159 -10.50 24.19 12.67
N ASP A 160 -9.23 24.22 13.07
CA ASP A 160 -8.09 23.71 12.29
C ASP A 160 -8.19 22.22 12.03
N GLN A 161 -8.66 21.42 13.00
CA GLN A 161 -8.90 20.00 12.85
C GLN A 161 -10.09 19.71 11.92
N ALA A 162 -11.17 20.50 12.08
CA ALA A 162 -12.34 20.40 11.20
C ALA A 162 -11.96 20.73 9.74
N GLU A 163 -11.20 21.81 9.53
CA GLU A 163 -10.70 22.20 8.21
C GLU A 163 -9.80 21.14 7.59
N MET A 164 -8.89 20.56 8.36
CA MET A 164 -8.01 19.49 7.88
C MET A 164 -8.82 18.26 7.44
N TYR A 165 -9.82 17.86 8.22
CA TYR A 165 -10.73 16.76 7.87
C TYR A 165 -11.51 17.06 6.58
N ILE A 166 -12.05 18.27 6.45
CA ILE A 166 -12.80 18.69 5.25
C ILE A 166 -11.88 18.72 4.03
N LYS A 167 -10.66 19.27 4.15
CA LYS A 167 -9.66 19.25 3.07
C LYS A 167 -9.36 17.83 2.60
N GLN A 168 -9.16 16.92 3.54
CA GLN A 168 -8.92 15.52 3.22
C GLN A 168 -10.12 14.87 2.50
N GLN A 169 -11.33 15.14 2.96
CA GLN A 169 -12.55 14.63 2.33
C GLN A 169 -12.74 15.17 0.91
N LEU A 170 -12.56 16.48 0.72
CA LEU A 170 -12.64 17.13 -0.59
C LEU A 170 -11.55 16.60 -1.55
N PHE A 171 -10.34 16.40 -1.05
CA PHE A 171 -9.26 15.80 -1.84
C PHE A 171 -9.63 14.42 -2.34
N GLN A 172 -10.12 13.53 -1.47
CA GLN A 172 -10.55 12.19 -1.85
C GLN A 172 -11.71 12.22 -2.86
N GLN A 173 -12.67 13.11 -2.66
CA GLN A 173 -13.79 13.27 -3.59
C GLN A 173 -13.32 13.71 -4.98
N LYS A 174 -12.46 14.73 -5.07
CA LYS A 174 -11.90 15.21 -6.34
C LYS A 174 -11.01 14.15 -7.00
N LEU A 175 -10.20 13.44 -6.21
CA LEU A 175 -9.37 12.33 -6.71
C LEU A 175 -10.23 11.22 -7.31
N ASN A 176 -11.30 10.81 -6.63
CA ASN A 176 -12.21 9.78 -7.13
C ASN A 176 -12.90 10.21 -8.44
N MET A 177 -13.25 11.49 -8.58
CA MET A 177 -13.78 12.02 -9.85
C MET A 177 -12.74 11.93 -10.97
N LYS A 178 -11.48 12.31 -10.70
CA LYS A 178 -10.38 12.22 -11.67
C LYS A 178 -10.05 10.77 -12.07
N ILE A 179 -10.09 9.86 -11.12
CA ILE A 179 -9.93 8.42 -11.38
C ILE A 179 -11.07 7.93 -12.27
N LYS A 180 -12.31 8.33 -11.97
CA LYS A 180 -13.47 7.94 -12.78
C LYS A 180 -13.32 8.44 -14.21
N GLU A 181 -12.99 9.72 -14.43
CA GLU A 181 -12.75 10.30 -15.76
C GLU A 181 -11.67 9.52 -16.52
N LEU A 182 -10.55 9.18 -15.85
CA LEU A 182 -9.49 8.39 -16.45
C LEU A 182 -9.97 6.99 -16.86
N VAL A 183 -10.69 6.30 -15.96
CA VAL A 183 -11.20 4.95 -16.23
C VAL A 183 -12.23 4.97 -17.37
N ASP A 184 -13.12 5.96 -17.41
CA ASP A 184 -14.11 6.10 -18.48
C ASP A 184 -13.40 6.32 -19.83
N THR A 185 -12.41 7.22 -19.89
CA THR A 185 -11.59 7.42 -21.10
C THR A 185 -10.90 6.13 -21.55
N LEU A 186 -10.26 5.41 -20.62
CA LEU A 186 -9.59 4.15 -20.95
C LEU A 186 -10.55 3.06 -21.42
N ARG A 187 -11.77 3.05 -20.91
CA ARG A 187 -12.83 2.11 -21.37
C ARG A 187 -13.28 2.40 -22.78
N ASP A 188 -13.38 3.68 -23.15
CA ASP A 188 -13.77 4.10 -24.50
C ASP A 188 -12.67 3.77 -25.54
N GLU A 189 -11.40 3.81 -25.10
CA GLU A 189 -10.25 3.50 -25.94
C GLU A 189 -10.00 1.98 -26.11
N LYS A 190 -10.54 1.14 -25.26
CA LYS A 190 -10.24 -0.29 -25.20
C LYS A 190 -11.46 -1.14 -25.50
N LYS A 191 -11.25 -2.18 -26.30
CA LYS A 191 -12.28 -3.23 -26.48
C LYS A 191 -12.32 -4.11 -25.23
N ILE A 192 -13.41 -4.04 -24.47
CA ILE A 192 -13.61 -4.84 -23.26
C ILE A 192 -14.71 -5.87 -23.55
N GLU A 193 -14.36 -7.15 -23.50
CA GLU A 193 -15.29 -8.26 -23.63
C GLU A 193 -15.39 -9.01 -22.31
N LYS A 194 -16.60 -9.42 -21.92
CA LYS A 194 -16.86 -10.20 -20.71
C LYS A 194 -17.55 -11.51 -21.07
N ASN A 195 -17.01 -12.63 -20.60
CA ASN A 195 -17.67 -13.92 -20.71
C ASN A 195 -18.74 -14.06 -19.62
N MET A 196 -19.94 -13.57 -19.90
CA MET A 196 -21.02 -13.54 -18.94
C MET A 196 -21.56 -14.94 -18.59
N ASP A 197 -21.43 -15.92 -19.48
CA ASP A 197 -21.88 -17.29 -19.20
C ASP A 197 -20.99 -18.00 -18.21
N LEU A 198 -19.67 -17.81 -18.32
CA LEU A 198 -18.72 -18.33 -17.34
C LEU A 198 -18.92 -17.63 -15.99
N LEU A 199 -19.05 -16.30 -15.97
CA LEU A 199 -19.27 -15.53 -14.74
C LEU A 199 -20.53 -15.99 -13.98
N ARG A 200 -21.64 -16.24 -14.69
CA ARG A 200 -22.86 -16.75 -14.07
C ARG A 200 -22.67 -18.14 -13.46
N LYS A 201 -21.92 -19.03 -14.11
CA LYS A 201 -21.60 -20.35 -13.55
C LYS A 201 -20.81 -20.23 -12.26
N GLU A 202 -19.76 -19.40 -12.23
CA GLU A 202 -18.95 -19.15 -11.03
C GLU A 202 -19.78 -18.58 -9.88
N LEU A 203 -20.63 -17.59 -10.14
CA LEU A 203 -21.50 -16.99 -9.13
C LEU A 203 -22.52 -17.99 -8.57
N ASN A 204 -23.06 -18.88 -9.41
CA ASN A 204 -24.00 -19.90 -8.95
C ASN A 204 -23.32 -21.01 -8.13
N THR A 205 -22.04 -21.28 -8.35
CA THR A 205 -21.27 -22.22 -7.52
C THR A 205 -20.89 -21.64 -6.15
N GLN A 206 -20.82 -20.31 -6.04
CA GLN A 206 -20.50 -19.61 -4.78
C GLN A 206 -21.72 -19.36 -3.90
N SER A 207 -22.94 -19.68 -4.35
CA SER A 207 -24.19 -19.48 -3.58
C SER A 207 -24.81 -20.80 -3.15
N PRO A 208 -24.42 -21.34 -1.98
CA PRO A 208 -25.39 -21.85 -1.05
C PRO A 208 -25.42 -20.96 0.21
N VAL A 209 -25.83 -19.72 0.09
CA VAL A 209 -26.40 -19.05 1.26
C VAL A 209 -27.72 -19.77 1.51
N GLN A 210 -27.67 -20.72 2.42
CA GLN A 210 -28.86 -21.27 3.07
C GLN A 210 -29.79 -20.09 3.40
N GLN A 211 -30.93 -20.07 2.77
CA GLN A 211 -32.06 -19.30 3.27
C GLN A 211 -32.23 -19.73 4.73
N ALA A 212 -31.84 -18.85 5.65
CA ALA A 212 -32.18 -19.02 7.04
C ALA A 212 -33.70 -19.27 7.08
N PRO A 213 -34.17 -20.31 7.80
CA PRO A 213 -35.62 -20.56 7.91
C PRO A 213 -36.24 -19.26 8.40
N GLN A 214 -37.26 -18.80 7.67
CA GLN A 214 -38.10 -17.70 8.11
C GLN A 214 -38.57 -18.06 9.51
N GLN A 215 -38.10 -17.33 10.51
CA GLN A 215 -38.62 -17.45 11.86
C GLN A 215 -40.12 -17.18 11.80
N GLU A 216 -40.90 -18.23 12.00
CA GLU A 216 -42.32 -18.12 12.25
C GLU A 216 -42.53 -17.04 13.29
N HIS A 217 -43.38 -16.10 12.94
CA HIS A 217 -43.81 -14.99 13.78
C HIS A 217 -44.46 -15.56 15.04
N VAL A 218 -43.70 -15.69 16.13
CA VAL A 218 -44.26 -16.02 17.46
C VAL A 218 -45.00 -14.79 17.94
N PRO A 219 -46.34 -14.87 18.18
CA PRO A 219 -47.08 -13.74 18.70
C PRO A 219 -46.55 -13.37 20.09
N GLN A 220 -46.17 -12.13 20.29
CA GLN A 220 -45.81 -11.62 21.62
C GLN A 220 -47.02 -11.63 22.52
N PRO A 221 -46.92 -12.10 23.79
CA PRO A 221 -47.98 -11.96 24.78
C PRO A 221 -48.20 -10.47 25.07
N GLN A 222 -49.44 -10.03 24.89
CA GLN A 222 -49.88 -8.70 25.29
C GLN A 222 -49.69 -8.54 26.81
N GLN A 223 -48.75 -7.70 27.23
CA GLN A 223 -48.65 -7.25 28.61
C GLN A 223 -49.84 -6.30 28.89
N GLN A 224 -50.78 -6.80 29.66
CA GLN A 224 -51.86 -5.99 30.26
C GLN A 224 -51.23 -4.91 31.16
N MET A 225 -51.42 -3.65 30.78
CA MET A 225 -51.12 -2.52 31.64
C MET A 225 -52.10 -2.56 32.84
N GLN A 226 -51.59 -2.96 34.01
CA GLN A 226 -52.28 -2.73 35.28
C GLN A 226 -52.07 -1.29 35.72
N ASN A 227 -53.10 -0.51 35.74
CA ASN A 227 -53.14 0.82 36.35
C ASN A 227 -52.82 0.72 37.85
N PRO A 228 -52.00 1.58 38.45
CA PRO A 228 -51.88 1.67 39.90
C PRO A 228 -53.06 2.40 40.49
N PRO A 229 -53.56 1.98 41.74
CA PRO A 229 -54.70 2.61 42.39
C PRO A 229 -54.34 3.99 42.91
N ALA A 230 -55.33 4.90 42.80
CA ALA A 230 -55.31 6.23 43.39
C ALA A 230 -55.27 6.16 44.92
N LYS A 231 -54.34 6.90 45.54
CA LYS A 231 -54.52 7.58 46.86
C LYS A 231 -53.58 8.78 46.90
#